data_88c9ed517541037a4763c968b8343176
#
_entry.id   88c9ed517541037a4763c968b8343176
#
_cell.length_a   1.000
_cell.length_b   1.000
_cell.length_c   1.000
_cell.angle_alpha   90.00
_cell.angle_beta   90.00
_cell.angle_gamma   90.00
#
_symmetry.space_group_name_H-M   'P 1'
#
loop_
_entity.id
_entity.type
_entity.pdbx_description
1 polymer ?
#
loop_
_entity_poly.entity_id
_entity_poly.type
_entity_poly.pdbx_seq_one_letter_code
_entity_poly.pdbx_strand_id
1 'polypeptide(L)'
;MPNVPTHRHPSVVAIDRAEAAQHLLELLYRVHYVVGMKVQDTLRTDDTLDRHQIAVLWIIRSEGVDGRSIPRKYVEKQLTSWYDISSSAISKAIRALASAEINLLTITEHPSSGREKLIELTPAGARFVQQMTRNGSAMCDWFLENMSLWDHEINVCLYIYTKVTTIFGKMIDQERLAAGEPIAEAAPQESVLHHPLTYQMAERSFSWSEIPSVPREYATLMQLNIFFPIHYKAGNKLEQVMRSATGLSRQQIIILLLIFGEGENHSKMARKRIETALGSWLEITSSSVSKAIRSLTTSEMGLLSINESPESGREKTVQLTAKGGEFIERMNASGVAYLQGLVDQLSDDEIAMVAHIFSRTNDIFESYPGPFRA
;
A
#
# COMPACT_ATOMS: atom_id res chain seq x y z
N MET A 1 41.26 19.46 8.73
CA MET A 1 40.22 18.63 8.13
C MET A 1 39.11 19.57 7.68
N PRO A 2 38.72 19.62 6.40
CA PRO A 2 37.63 20.48 5.96
C PRO A 2 36.32 19.97 6.60
N ASN A 3 35.52 20.89 7.13
CA ASN A 3 34.18 20.64 7.62
C ASN A 3 33.36 20.00 6.49
N VAL A 4 33.07 18.70 6.62
CA VAL A 4 32.06 18.06 5.79
C VAL A 4 30.72 18.69 6.19
N PRO A 5 30.00 19.36 5.28
CA PRO A 5 28.70 19.91 5.62
C PRO A 5 27.80 18.77 6.09
N THR A 6 27.20 18.92 7.24
CA THR A 6 26.12 18.03 7.67
C THR A 6 24.96 18.19 6.67
N HIS A 7 24.80 17.24 5.78
CA HIS A 7 23.79 17.25 4.70
C HIS A 7 22.35 17.09 5.21
N ARG A 8 22.09 17.42 6.47
CA ARG A 8 20.73 17.41 7.01
C ARG A 8 19.97 18.59 6.42
N HIS A 9 18.91 18.29 5.66
CA HIS A 9 18.04 19.35 5.13
C HIS A 9 17.47 20.16 6.30
N PRO A 10 17.57 21.52 6.30
CA PRO A 10 17.19 22.37 7.44
C PRO A 10 15.71 22.26 7.86
N SER A 11 14.83 21.72 7.00
CA SER A 11 13.41 21.52 7.29
C SER A 11 13.06 20.15 7.93
N VAL A 12 14.05 19.26 8.08
CA VAL A 12 13.79 17.96 8.72
C VAL A 12 13.80 18.13 10.23
N VAL A 13 12.60 18.05 10.81
CA VAL A 13 12.39 18.15 12.26
C VAL A 13 12.71 16.80 12.91
N ALA A 14 13.46 16.83 14.01
CA ALA A 14 13.63 15.65 14.85
C ALA A 14 12.29 15.30 15.51
N ILE A 15 11.90 14.04 15.42
CA ILE A 15 10.67 13.52 16.05
C ILE A 15 11.08 12.83 17.35
N ASP A 16 10.36 13.12 18.42
CA ASP A 16 10.53 12.36 19.65
C ASP A 16 10.16 10.90 19.40
N ARG A 17 11.05 9.99 19.76
CA ARG A 17 10.85 8.55 19.61
C ARG A 17 9.58 8.05 20.30
N ALA A 18 9.20 8.67 21.42
CA ALA A 18 7.97 8.33 22.14
C ALA A 18 6.69 8.65 21.34
N GLU A 19 6.73 9.65 20.47
CA GLU A 19 5.59 10.08 19.63
C GLU A 19 5.68 9.54 18.19
N ALA A 20 6.82 8.94 17.82
CA ALA A 20 7.11 8.54 16.45
C ALA A 20 6.06 7.56 15.89
N ALA A 21 5.66 6.56 16.65
CA ALA A 21 4.70 5.55 16.19
C ALA A 21 3.32 6.16 15.88
N GLN A 22 2.85 7.11 16.70
CA GLN A 22 1.60 7.84 16.47
C GLN A 22 1.70 8.69 15.18
N HIS A 23 2.78 9.44 15.04
CA HIS A 23 3.00 10.30 13.88
C HIS A 23 3.11 9.47 12.58
N LEU A 24 3.81 8.34 12.63
CA LEU A 24 3.93 7.43 11.49
C LEU A 24 2.59 6.77 11.13
N LEU A 25 1.70 6.50 12.10
CA LEU A 25 0.36 5.98 11.81
C LEU A 25 -0.43 6.93 10.93
N GLU A 26 -0.40 8.23 11.24
CA GLU A 26 -1.10 9.27 10.48
C GLU A 26 -0.56 9.41 9.06
N LEU A 27 0.77 9.38 8.90
CA LEU A 27 1.41 9.46 7.59
C LEU A 27 1.16 8.22 6.74
N LEU A 28 1.29 7.03 7.32
CA LEU A 28 1.08 5.75 6.63
C LEU A 28 -0.37 5.56 6.18
N TYR A 29 -1.34 6.04 6.94
CA TYR A 29 -2.74 6.04 6.53
C TYR A 29 -2.91 6.70 5.16
N ARG A 30 -2.37 7.91 5.00
CA ARG A 30 -2.47 8.68 3.74
C ARG A 30 -1.67 8.01 2.61
N VAL A 31 -0.45 7.53 2.90
CA VAL A 31 0.36 6.77 1.93
C VAL A 31 -0.39 5.52 1.47
N HIS A 32 -1.09 4.82 2.36
CA HIS A 32 -1.84 3.63 2.00
C HIS A 32 -3.08 3.95 1.15
N TYR A 33 -3.98 4.81 1.62
CA TYR A 33 -5.26 5.04 0.97
C TYR A 33 -5.23 6.08 -0.15
N VAL A 34 -4.40 7.10 -0.04
CA VAL A 34 -4.33 8.15 -1.07
C VAL A 34 -3.31 7.78 -2.14
N VAL A 35 -2.06 7.55 -1.75
CA VAL A 35 -0.99 7.25 -2.70
C VAL A 35 -1.17 5.87 -3.31
N GLY A 36 -1.37 4.84 -2.49
CA GLY A 36 -1.50 3.46 -2.95
C GLY A 36 -2.62 3.27 -3.96
N MET A 37 -3.76 3.98 -3.79
CA MET A 37 -4.87 3.91 -4.73
C MET A 37 -4.53 4.57 -6.07
N LYS A 38 -3.84 5.72 -6.06
CA LYS A 38 -3.38 6.41 -7.28
C LYS A 38 -2.35 5.57 -8.04
N VAL A 39 -1.47 4.85 -7.32
CA VAL A 39 -0.54 3.89 -7.91
C VAL A 39 -1.31 2.75 -8.61
N GLN A 40 -2.30 2.17 -7.95
CA GLN A 40 -3.14 1.12 -8.55
C GLN A 40 -3.86 1.60 -9.80
N ASP A 41 -4.49 2.78 -9.75
CA ASP A 41 -5.22 3.34 -10.89
C ASP A 41 -4.28 3.61 -12.08
N THR A 42 -3.03 4.01 -11.81
CA THR A 42 -2.02 4.19 -12.86
C THR A 42 -1.60 2.86 -13.50
N LEU A 43 -1.48 1.79 -12.71
CA LEU A 43 -1.13 0.46 -13.23
C LEU A 43 -2.28 -0.16 -14.05
N ARG A 44 -3.51 0.28 -13.87
CA ARG A 44 -4.63 -0.11 -14.73
C ARG A 44 -4.51 0.59 -16.07
N THR A 45 -4.14 -0.14 -17.11
CA THR A 45 -4.00 0.41 -18.47
C THR A 45 -5.36 0.78 -19.07
N ASP A 46 -6.39 0.08 -18.65
CA ASP A 46 -7.80 0.28 -19.01
C ASP A 46 -8.72 -0.15 -17.85
N ASP A 47 -10.01 0.05 -17.98
CA ASP A 47 -11.01 -0.27 -16.98
C ASP A 47 -11.59 -1.69 -17.12
N THR A 48 -10.99 -2.55 -17.95
CA THR A 48 -11.50 -3.90 -18.23
C THR A 48 -11.08 -4.92 -17.16
N LEU A 49 -9.96 -4.68 -16.46
CA LEU A 49 -9.45 -5.55 -15.42
C LEU A 49 -9.75 -5.01 -14.02
N ASP A 50 -10.14 -5.91 -13.12
CA ASP A 50 -10.28 -5.60 -11.70
C ASP A 50 -8.90 -5.54 -10.99
N ARG A 51 -8.89 -5.04 -9.76
CA ARG A 51 -7.65 -4.87 -8.97
C ARG A 51 -6.93 -6.18 -8.69
N HIS A 52 -7.66 -7.27 -8.49
CA HIS A 52 -7.06 -8.57 -8.21
C HIS A 52 -6.37 -9.11 -9.44
N GLN A 53 -6.96 -8.89 -10.61
CA GLN A 53 -6.35 -9.24 -11.90
C GLN A 53 -5.08 -8.45 -12.16
N ILE A 54 -5.09 -7.13 -11.91
CA ILE A 54 -3.89 -6.28 -11.99
C ILE A 54 -2.81 -6.76 -11.00
N ALA A 55 -3.18 -7.10 -9.77
CA ALA A 55 -2.23 -7.61 -8.78
C ALA A 55 -1.61 -8.95 -9.18
N VAL A 56 -2.38 -9.86 -9.80
CA VAL A 56 -1.84 -11.12 -10.38
C VAL A 56 -0.78 -10.80 -11.42
N LEU A 57 -1.08 -9.93 -12.38
CA LEU A 57 -0.14 -9.55 -13.44
C LEU A 57 1.10 -8.85 -12.88
N TRP A 58 0.92 -8.00 -11.87
CA TRP A 58 2.02 -7.34 -11.20
C TRP A 58 2.96 -8.33 -10.51
N ILE A 59 2.42 -9.32 -9.76
CA ILE A 59 3.23 -10.35 -9.11
C ILE A 59 4.03 -11.15 -10.14
N ILE A 60 3.42 -11.53 -11.27
CA ILE A 60 4.13 -12.24 -12.33
C ILE A 60 5.29 -11.39 -12.86
N ARG A 61 5.05 -10.10 -13.10
CA ARG A 61 6.09 -9.17 -13.58
C ARG A 61 7.23 -8.99 -12.57
N SER A 62 6.90 -8.78 -11.30
CA SER A 62 7.89 -8.38 -10.29
C SER A 62 8.62 -9.56 -9.65
N GLU A 63 7.98 -10.72 -9.55
CA GLU A 63 8.46 -11.86 -8.79
C GLU A 63 8.58 -13.15 -9.63
N GLY A 64 8.10 -13.13 -10.87
CA GLY A 64 8.18 -14.28 -11.77
C GLY A 64 9.55 -14.41 -12.45
N VAL A 65 9.83 -15.62 -12.93
CA VAL A 65 11.00 -15.91 -13.76
C VAL A 65 10.93 -15.08 -15.04
N ASP A 66 11.96 -14.30 -15.30
CA ASP A 66 12.02 -13.31 -16.40
C ASP A 66 10.82 -12.34 -16.45
N GLY A 67 10.11 -12.17 -15.34
CA GLY A 67 8.88 -11.39 -15.28
C GLY A 67 7.73 -11.97 -16.11
N ARG A 68 7.75 -13.26 -16.42
CA ARG A 68 6.82 -13.93 -17.37
C ARG A 68 6.06 -15.11 -16.81
N SER A 69 6.67 -15.88 -15.92
CA SER A 69 6.06 -17.11 -15.41
C SER A 69 6.29 -17.27 -13.91
N ILE A 70 5.32 -17.88 -13.24
CA ILE A 70 5.37 -18.09 -11.78
C ILE A 70 4.47 -19.27 -11.38
N PRO A 71 4.81 -20.05 -10.33
CA PRO A 71 3.91 -21.04 -9.79
C PRO A 71 2.60 -20.41 -9.30
N ARG A 72 1.46 -20.98 -9.69
CA ARG A 72 0.13 -20.48 -9.29
C ARG A 72 -0.02 -20.38 -7.77
N LYS A 73 0.46 -21.39 -7.03
CA LYS A 73 0.42 -21.42 -5.57
C LYS A 73 1.15 -20.24 -4.93
N TYR A 74 2.24 -19.78 -5.56
CA TYR A 74 2.97 -18.61 -5.11
C TYR A 74 2.10 -17.34 -5.20
N VAL A 75 1.43 -17.11 -6.35
CA VAL A 75 0.51 -15.98 -6.52
C VAL A 75 -0.65 -16.05 -5.54
N GLU A 76 -1.24 -17.23 -5.33
CA GLU A 76 -2.31 -17.42 -4.34
C GLU A 76 -1.83 -17.04 -2.93
N LYS A 77 -0.63 -17.47 -2.54
CA LYS A 77 -0.02 -17.15 -1.24
C LYS A 77 0.26 -15.66 -1.08
N GLN A 78 0.84 -15.00 -2.08
CA GLN A 78 1.09 -13.58 -2.04
C GLN A 78 -0.22 -12.78 -1.93
N LEU A 79 -1.22 -13.07 -2.76
CA LEU A 79 -2.48 -12.35 -2.75
C LEU A 79 -3.27 -12.57 -1.46
N THR A 80 -3.29 -13.76 -0.88
CA THR A 80 -3.92 -13.98 0.43
C THR A 80 -3.21 -13.24 1.57
N SER A 81 -1.90 -12.96 1.43
CA SER A 81 -1.16 -12.17 2.40
C SER A 81 -1.35 -10.65 2.23
N TRP A 82 -1.69 -10.20 1.02
CA TRP A 82 -1.82 -8.78 0.70
C TRP A 82 -3.26 -8.27 0.74
N TYR A 83 -4.22 -9.16 0.47
CA TYR A 83 -5.64 -8.84 0.43
C TYR A 83 -6.42 -9.76 1.37
N ASP A 84 -7.48 -9.23 1.92
CA ASP A 84 -8.48 -10.04 2.61
C ASP A 84 -9.42 -10.69 1.59
N ILE A 85 -8.86 -11.55 0.76
CA ILE A 85 -9.60 -12.27 -0.27
C ILE A 85 -9.44 -13.78 -0.14
N SER A 86 -10.49 -14.50 -0.51
CA SER A 86 -10.46 -15.97 -0.47
C SER A 86 -9.66 -16.55 -1.63
N SER A 87 -9.06 -17.73 -1.43
CA SER A 87 -8.40 -18.49 -2.50
C SER A 87 -9.34 -18.76 -3.69
N SER A 88 -10.65 -18.84 -3.44
CA SER A 88 -11.65 -18.97 -4.50
C SER A 88 -11.73 -17.72 -5.40
N ALA A 89 -11.69 -16.53 -4.81
CA ALA A 89 -11.69 -15.27 -5.58
C ALA A 89 -10.40 -15.11 -6.39
N ILE A 90 -9.25 -15.45 -5.82
CA ILE A 90 -7.96 -15.46 -6.53
C ILE A 90 -8.01 -16.44 -7.71
N SER A 91 -8.50 -17.66 -7.47
CA SER A 91 -8.67 -18.67 -8.52
C SER A 91 -9.60 -18.19 -9.64
N LYS A 92 -10.63 -17.41 -9.30
CA LYS A 92 -11.54 -16.79 -10.28
C LYS A 92 -10.82 -15.73 -11.10
N ALA A 93 -10.04 -14.83 -10.47
CA ALA A 93 -9.27 -13.80 -11.16
C ALA A 93 -8.24 -14.41 -12.14
N ILE A 94 -7.48 -15.41 -11.71
CA ILE A 94 -6.50 -16.12 -12.56
C ILE A 94 -7.21 -16.78 -13.76
N ARG A 95 -8.34 -17.48 -13.54
CA ARG A 95 -9.10 -18.12 -14.63
C ARG A 95 -9.69 -17.11 -15.60
N ALA A 96 -10.16 -15.96 -15.11
CA ALA A 96 -10.66 -14.90 -15.97
C ALA A 96 -9.55 -14.35 -16.88
N LEU A 97 -8.36 -14.09 -16.34
CA LEU A 97 -7.20 -13.66 -17.12
C LEU A 97 -6.75 -14.70 -18.18
N ALA A 98 -7.01 -15.99 -17.92
CA ALA A 98 -6.71 -17.08 -18.84
C ALA A 98 -7.88 -17.44 -19.77
N SER A 99 -9.03 -16.76 -19.67
CA SER A 99 -10.17 -17.02 -20.56
C SER A 99 -9.85 -16.62 -21.99
N ALA A 100 -10.57 -17.22 -22.96
CA ALA A 100 -10.41 -16.90 -24.38
C ALA A 100 -10.73 -15.43 -24.71
N GLU A 101 -11.59 -14.79 -23.92
CA GLU A 101 -11.99 -13.40 -24.08
C GLU A 101 -10.88 -12.43 -23.65
N ILE A 102 -10.22 -12.66 -22.50
CA ILE A 102 -9.16 -11.80 -21.96
C ILE A 102 -7.78 -12.23 -22.50
N ASN A 103 -7.47 -13.51 -22.48
CA ASN A 103 -6.28 -14.14 -23.05
C ASN A 103 -4.95 -13.48 -22.66
N LEU A 104 -4.78 -13.11 -21.39
CA LEU A 104 -3.52 -12.54 -20.89
C LEU A 104 -2.62 -13.58 -20.22
N LEU A 105 -3.17 -14.74 -19.79
CA LEU A 105 -2.44 -15.81 -19.14
C LEU A 105 -2.68 -17.15 -19.83
N THR A 106 -1.70 -18.06 -19.71
CA THR A 106 -1.87 -19.49 -19.86
C THR A 106 -1.64 -20.19 -18.53
N ILE A 107 -2.32 -21.31 -18.30
CA ILE A 107 -2.16 -22.15 -17.11
C ILE A 107 -1.73 -23.53 -17.61
N THR A 108 -0.51 -23.93 -17.27
CA THR A 108 0.08 -25.21 -17.64
C THR A 108 0.45 -26.05 -16.43
N GLU A 109 0.85 -27.29 -16.62
CA GLU A 109 1.43 -28.11 -15.57
C GLU A 109 2.88 -27.69 -15.33
N HIS A 110 3.28 -27.62 -14.05
CA HIS A 110 4.67 -27.28 -13.72
C HIS A 110 5.60 -28.41 -14.19
N PRO A 111 6.69 -28.12 -14.93
CA PRO A 111 7.55 -29.14 -15.52
C PRO A 111 8.13 -30.16 -14.52
N SER A 112 8.39 -29.73 -13.29
CA SER A 112 8.98 -30.58 -12.23
C SER A 112 7.94 -31.19 -11.27
N SER A 113 6.64 -30.83 -11.39
CA SER A 113 5.60 -31.29 -10.46
C SER A 113 4.25 -31.38 -11.19
N GLY A 114 3.81 -32.59 -11.52
CA GLY A 114 2.51 -32.81 -12.18
C GLY A 114 1.27 -32.38 -11.37
N ARG A 115 1.44 -31.95 -10.12
CA ARG A 115 0.37 -31.44 -9.23
C ARG A 115 0.34 -29.92 -9.16
N GLU A 116 1.42 -29.27 -9.48
CA GLU A 116 1.54 -27.82 -9.42
C GLU A 116 1.23 -27.19 -10.78
N LYS A 117 0.54 -26.03 -10.77
CA LYS A 117 0.23 -25.30 -11.99
C LYS A 117 1.18 -24.10 -12.12
N LEU A 118 1.69 -23.91 -13.33
CA LEU A 118 2.45 -22.73 -13.73
C LEU A 118 1.51 -21.75 -14.41
N ILE A 119 1.66 -20.48 -14.09
CA ILE A 119 0.97 -19.37 -14.75
C ILE A 119 2.01 -18.63 -15.59
N GLU A 120 1.68 -18.38 -16.84
CA GLU A 120 2.59 -17.75 -17.79
C GLU A 120 1.87 -16.67 -18.60
N LEU A 121 2.54 -15.54 -18.84
CA LEU A 121 2.01 -14.47 -19.69
C LEU A 121 1.93 -14.94 -21.17
N THR A 122 0.77 -14.74 -21.77
CA THR A 122 0.66 -14.83 -23.24
C THR A 122 1.40 -13.67 -23.90
N PRO A 123 1.61 -13.68 -25.24
CA PRO A 123 2.12 -12.51 -25.96
C PRO A 123 1.26 -11.25 -25.75
N ALA A 124 -0.06 -11.39 -25.58
CA ALA A 124 -0.95 -10.29 -25.25
C ALA A 124 -0.74 -9.83 -23.79
N GLY A 125 -0.62 -10.78 -22.86
CA GLY A 125 -0.31 -10.50 -21.45
C GLY A 125 1.03 -9.78 -21.28
N ALA A 126 2.06 -10.21 -22.03
CA ALA A 126 3.37 -9.55 -22.00
C ALA A 126 3.29 -8.08 -22.47
N ARG A 127 2.53 -7.81 -23.55
CA ARG A 127 2.30 -6.42 -24.02
C ARG A 127 1.51 -5.60 -22.98
N PHE A 128 0.49 -6.18 -22.36
CA PHE A 128 -0.29 -5.52 -21.31
C PHE A 128 0.60 -5.15 -20.12
N VAL A 129 1.38 -6.09 -19.62
CA VAL A 129 2.34 -5.88 -18.50
C VAL A 129 3.41 -4.84 -18.87
N GLN A 130 3.87 -4.82 -20.11
CA GLN A 130 4.80 -3.80 -20.59
C GLN A 130 4.15 -2.40 -20.56
N GLN A 131 2.88 -2.28 -20.97
CA GLN A 131 2.14 -1.00 -20.90
C GLN A 131 1.92 -0.57 -19.45
N MET A 132 1.50 -1.50 -18.59
CA MET A 132 1.36 -1.28 -17.16
C MET A 132 2.67 -0.76 -16.53
N THR A 133 3.80 -1.34 -16.92
CA THR A 133 5.13 -0.91 -16.46
C THR A 133 5.47 0.49 -16.96
N ARG A 134 5.18 0.82 -18.22
CA ARG A 134 5.40 2.18 -18.77
C ARG A 134 4.60 3.23 -18.02
N ASN A 135 3.31 2.99 -17.79
CA ASN A 135 2.46 3.91 -17.03
C ASN A 135 2.98 4.12 -15.61
N GLY A 136 3.34 3.02 -14.93
CA GLY A 136 3.91 3.08 -13.58
C GLY A 136 5.26 3.79 -13.54
N SER A 137 6.13 3.57 -14.53
CA SER A 137 7.42 4.28 -14.64
C SER A 137 7.23 5.78 -14.86
N ALA A 138 6.31 6.19 -15.73
CA ALA A 138 6.02 7.60 -15.95
C ALA A 138 5.51 8.30 -14.66
N MET A 139 4.67 7.61 -13.89
CA MET A 139 4.25 8.11 -12.57
C MET A 139 5.43 8.22 -11.61
N CYS A 140 6.31 7.22 -11.56
CA CYS A 140 7.48 7.24 -10.69
C CYS A 140 8.48 8.33 -11.10
N ASP A 141 8.68 8.57 -12.40
CA ASP A 141 9.50 9.68 -12.89
C ASP A 141 8.94 11.02 -12.44
N TRP A 142 7.64 11.25 -12.63
CA TRP A 142 6.96 12.42 -12.13
C TRP A 142 7.11 12.57 -10.61
N PHE A 143 6.90 11.51 -9.85
CA PHE A 143 7.05 11.51 -8.40
C PHE A 143 8.46 11.89 -7.96
N LEU A 144 9.48 11.23 -8.53
CA LEU A 144 10.88 11.47 -8.19
C LEU A 144 11.36 12.87 -8.64
N GLU A 145 10.83 13.42 -9.73
CA GLU A 145 11.09 14.80 -10.13
C GLU A 145 10.55 15.78 -9.09
N ASN A 146 9.36 15.55 -8.56
CA ASN A 146 8.76 16.39 -7.52
C ASN A 146 9.34 16.13 -6.12
N MET A 147 9.96 14.97 -5.88
CA MET A 147 10.69 14.66 -4.66
C MET A 147 12.05 15.38 -4.58
N SER A 148 12.62 15.79 -5.71
CA SER A 148 13.97 16.33 -5.79
C SER A 148 14.03 17.81 -5.37
N LEU A 149 13.84 18.11 -4.08
CA LEU A 149 14.09 19.45 -3.51
C LEU A 149 15.59 19.72 -3.30
N TRP A 150 16.39 18.67 -3.16
CA TRP A 150 17.85 18.72 -2.98
C TRP A 150 18.48 17.43 -3.53
N ASP A 151 19.73 17.51 -3.94
CA ASP A 151 20.40 16.47 -4.76
C ASP A 151 20.37 15.07 -4.18
N HIS A 152 20.19 14.94 -2.87
CA HIS A 152 20.22 13.64 -2.19
C HIS A 152 18.85 13.09 -1.79
N GLU A 153 17.78 13.87 -1.91
CA GLU A 153 16.44 13.51 -1.41
C GLU A 153 15.89 12.25 -2.07
N ILE A 154 16.13 12.06 -3.36
CA ILE A 154 15.73 10.84 -4.08
C ILE A 154 16.37 9.60 -3.47
N ASN A 155 17.67 9.67 -3.12
CA ASN A 155 18.36 8.53 -2.51
C ASN A 155 17.80 8.21 -1.12
N VAL A 156 17.49 9.25 -0.32
CA VAL A 156 16.82 9.11 0.98
C VAL A 156 15.44 8.48 0.81
N CYS A 157 14.67 8.93 -0.18
CA CYS A 157 13.36 8.38 -0.50
C CYS A 157 13.43 6.87 -0.79
N LEU A 158 14.31 6.46 -1.72
CA LEU A 158 14.49 5.07 -2.08
C LEU A 158 14.98 4.21 -0.90
N TYR A 159 15.90 4.76 -0.12
CA TYR A 159 16.40 4.09 1.10
C TYR A 159 15.28 3.84 2.08
N ILE A 160 14.52 4.87 2.45
CA ILE A 160 13.47 4.78 3.46
C ILE A 160 12.34 3.84 3.03
N TYR A 161 11.88 3.95 1.79
CA TYR A 161 10.87 3.03 1.28
C TYR A 161 11.35 1.57 1.31
N THR A 162 12.59 1.31 0.92
CA THR A 162 13.19 -0.03 0.98
C THR A 162 13.30 -0.53 2.40
N LYS A 163 13.81 0.28 3.31
CA LYS A 163 14.01 -0.06 4.72
C LYS A 163 12.69 -0.39 5.42
N VAL A 164 11.71 0.50 5.31
CA VAL A 164 10.38 0.32 5.92
C VAL A 164 9.70 -0.93 5.38
N THR A 165 9.70 -1.14 4.05
CA THR A 165 9.10 -2.33 3.43
C THR A 165 9.75 -3.62 3.92
N THR A 166 11.08 -3.61 4.07
CA THR A 166 11.84 -4.78 4.58
C THR A 166 11.51 -5.08 6.03
N ILE A 167 11.45 -4.05 6.89
CA ILE A 167 11.09 -4.24 8.31
C ILE A 167 9.67 -4.79 8.43
N PHE A 168 8.69 -4.24 7.71
CA PHE A 168 7.33 -4.78 7.70
C PHE A 168 7.30 -6.23 7.22
N GLY A 169 8.06 -6.59 6.19
CA GLY A 169 8.20 -7.97 5.73
C GLY A 169 8.68 -8.90 6.84
N LYS A 170 9.75 -8.52 7.53
CA LYS A 170 10.30 -9.28 8.67
C LYS A 170 9.30 -9.42 9.82
N MET A 171 8.57 -8.36 10.17
CA MET A 171 7.53 -8.39 11.21
C MET A 171 6.40 -9.36 10.84
N ILE A 172 5.91 -9.33 9.60
CA ILE A 172 4.88 -10.24 9.10
C ILE A 172 5.35 -11.70 9.14
N ASP A 173 6.59 -11.96 8.72
CA ASP A 173 7.16 -13.30 8.73
C ASP A 173 7.33 -13.84 10.16
N GLN A 174 7.74 -13.01 11.11
CA GLN A 174 7.84 -13.36 12.53
C GLN A 174 6.47 -13.73 13.12
N GLU A 175 5.42 -12.98 12.82
CA GLU A 175 4.06 -13.30 13.27
C GLU A 175 3.56 -14.64 12.69
N ARG A 176 3.83 -14.90 11.41
CA ARG A 176 3.48 -16.17 10.76
C ARG A 176 4.17 -17.35 11.39
N LEU A 177 5.48 -17.21 11.67
CA LEU A 177 6.23 -18.24 12.38
C LEU A 177 5.65 -18.50 13.78
N ALA A 178 5.32 -17.45 14.51
CA ALA A 178 4.69 -17.57 15.82
C ALA A 178 3.32 -18.25 15.77
N ALA A 179 2.59 -18.08 14.66
CA ALA A 179 1.31 -18.76 14.40
C ALA A 179 1.47 -20.21 13.85
N GLY A 180 2.70 -20.67 13.64
CA GLY A 180 2.96 -21.99 13.03
C GLY A 180 2.68 -22.02 11.52
N GLU A 181 2.57 -20.87 10.88
CA GLU A 181 2.35 -20.76 9.44
C GLU A 181 3.69 -20.77 8.67
N PRO A 182 3.73 -21.33 7.45
CA PRO A 182 4.95 -21.29 6.66
C PRO A 182 5.28 -19.85 6.23
N ILE A 183 6.55 -19.46 6.33
CA ILE A 183 7.06 -18.20 5.77
C ILE A 183 6.80 -18.18 4.26
N ALA A 184 6.59 -16.99 3.69
CA ALA A 184 6.54 -16.82 2.26
C ALA A 184 7.88 -17.29 1.65
N GLU A 185 7.80 -18.13 0.61
CA GLU A 185 9.00 -18.48 -0.15
C GLU A 185 9.61 -17.17 -0.70
N ALA A 186 10.93 -17.07 -0.65
CA ALA A 186 11.62 -15.94 -1.29
C ALA A 186 11.24 -15.89 -2.77
N ALA A 187 11.11 -14.69 -3.32
CA ALA A 187 10.94 -14.53 -4.75
C ALA A 187 12.07 -15.26 -5.50
N PRO A 188 11.81 -15.81 -6.69
CA PRO A 188 12.84 -16.45 -7.50
C PRO A 188 14.07 -15.53 -7.63
N GLN A 189 15.28 -16.10 -7.56
CA GLN A 189 16.54 -15.32 -7.56
C GLN A 189 16.71 -14.38 -8.79
N GLU A 190 15.99 -14.63 -9.86
CA GLU A 190 16.02 -13.87 -11.12
C GLU A 190 14.99 -12.69 -11.13
N SER A 191 14.32 -12.44 -10.00
CA SER A 191 13.34 -11.37 -9.91
C SER A 191 14.01 -9.98 -9.94
N VAL A 192 13.33 -9.02 -10.56
CA VAL A 192 13.76 -7.60 -10.66
C VAL A 192 14.01 -6.94 -9.28
N LEU A 193 13.50 -7.55 -8.20
CA LEU A 193 13.65 -7.06 -6.82
C LEU A 193 15.04 -7.34 -6.22
N HIS A 194 15.88 -8.17 -6.86
CA HIS A 194 17.17 -8.63 -6.30
C HIS A 194 18.37 -7.79 -6.75
N HIS A 195 18.21 -6.48 -6.89
CA HIS A 195 19.38 -5.61 -7.15
C HIS A 195 20.25 -5.45 -5.92
N PRO A 196 21.62 -5.50 -6.03
CA PRO A 196 22.54 -5.38 -4.90
C PRO A 196 22.33 -4.12 -4.03
N LEU A 197 21.98 -2.96 -4.66
CA LEU A 197 21.68 -1.73 -3.92
C LEU A 197 20.42 -1.85 -3.06
N THR A 198 19.37 -2.50 -3.57
CA THR A 198 18.14 -2.73 -2.79
C THR A 198 18.45 -3.58 -1.55
N TYR A 199 19.23 -4.64 -1.72
CA TYR A 199 19.66 -5.48 -0.59
C TYR A 199 20.50 -4.70 0.42
N GLN A 200 21.48 -3.91 -0.05
CA GLN A 200 22.32 -3.09 0.82
C GLN A 200 21.50 -2.09 1.65
N MET A 201 20.53 -1.40 1.01
CA MET A 201 19.65 -0.45 1.67
C MET A 201 18.69 -1.13 2.67
N ALA A 202 18.31 -2.37 2.42
CA ALA A 202 17.42 -3.14 3.30
C ALA A 202 18.12 -3.53 4.62
N GLU A 203 19.37 -3.99 4.55
CA GLU A 203 20.05 -4.64 5.67
C GLU A 203 20.91 -3.70 6.53
N ARG A 204 21.28 -2.52 6.01
CA ARG A 204 22.14 -1.59 6.74
C ARG A 204 21.38 -0.34 7.15
N SER A 205 21.82 0.28 8.25
CA SER A 205 21.42 1.63 8.65
C SER A 205 22.44 2.64 8.15
N PHE A 206 21.95 3.77 7.66
CA PHE A 206 22.75 4.86 7.12
C PHE A 206 22.36 6.18 7.78
N SER A 207 23.35 7.02 8.07
CA SER A 207 23.12 8.43 8.32
C SER A 207 22.78 9.15 7.00
N TRP A 208 22.24 10.36 7.10
CA TRP A 208 21.84 11.15 5.92
C TRP A 208 22.93 11.27 4.83
N SER A 209 24.19 11.39 5.23
CA SER A 209 25.32 11.58 4.31
C SER A 209 25.92 10.29 3.74
N GLU A 210 25.54 9.13 4.29
CA GLU A 210 26.11 7.83 3.92
C GLU A 210 25.22 7.01 2.99
N ILE A 211 23.98 7.49 2.72
CA ILE A 211 23.03 6.78 1.86
C ILE A 211 23.64 6.67 0.44
N PRO A 212 23.66 5.46 -0.14
CA PRO A 212 24.24 5.24 -1.47
C PRO A 212 23.51 6.05 -2.55
N SER A 213 24.25 6.58 -3.49
CA SER A 213 23.69 7.22 -4.67
C SER A 213 23.12 6.15 -5.62
N VAL A 214 21.89 6.38 -6.07
CA VAL A 214 21.18 5.50 -7.01
C VAL A 214 21.15 6.18 -8.38
N PRO A 215 21.65 5.52 -9.45
CA PRO A 215 21.52 6.05 -10.80
C PRO A 215 20.06 6.34 -11.17
N ARG A 216 19.80 7.47 -11.82
CA ARG A 216 18.44 7.93 -12.13
C ARG A 216 17.62 6.90 -12.91
N GLU A 217 18.21 6.26 -13.90
CA GLU A 217 17.59 5.20 -14.69
C GLU A 217 17.12 4.00 -13.84
N TYR A 218 17.85 3.73 -12.75
CA TYR A 218 17.51 2.66 -11.82
C TYR A 218 16.52 3.11 -10.74
N ALA A 219 16.57 4.38 -10.34
CA ALA A 219 15.71 4.96 -9.31
C ALA A 219 14.22 4.79 -9.63
N THR A 220 13.81 5.06 -10.87
CA THR A 220 12.43 4.91 -11.35
C THR A 220 11.93 3.47 -11.21
N LEU A 221 12.74 2.51 -11.65
CA LEU A 221 12.39 1.09 -11.56
C LEU A 221 12.33 0.62 -10.10
N MET A 222 13.28 1.04 -9.29
CA MET A 222 13.33 0.75 -7.87
C MET A 222 12.07 1.30 -7.16
N GLN A 223 11.73 2.57 -7.39
CA GLN A 223 10.55 3.20 -6.81
C GLN A 223 9.25 2.49 -7.23
N LEU A 224 9.11 2.13 -8.50
CA LEU A 224 7.97 1.40 -9.01
C LEU A 224 7.80 0.03 -8.31
N ASN A 225 8.90 -0.68 -8.09
CA ASN A 225 8.87 -1.98 -7.42
C ASN A 225 8.59 -1.86 -5.91
N ILE A 226 8.90 -0.73 -5.28
CA ILE A 226 8.71 -0.51 -3.84
C ILE A 226 7.30 0.01 -3.52
N PHE A 227 6.69 0.84 -4.36
CA PHE A 227 5.36 1.40 -4.10
C PHE A 227 4.30 0.32 -3.90
N PHE A 228 4.40 -0.77 -4.63
CA PHE A 228 3.44 -1.86 -4.52
C PHE A 228 3.55 -2.61 -3.17
N PRO A 229 4.72 -3.11 -2.75
CA PRO A 229 4.89 -3.73 -1.44
C PRO A 229 4.53 -2.82 -0.26
N ILE A 230 4.88 -1.53 -0.29
CA ILE A 230 4.55 -0.63 0.82
C ILE A 230 3.04 -0.48 0.99
N HIS A 231 2.31 -0.36 -0.11
CA HIS A 231 0.86 -0.29 -0.08
C HIS A 231 0.23 -1.61 0.40
N TYR A 232 0.63 -2.74 -0.18
CA TYR A 232 -0.02 -4.01 0.09
C TYR A 232 0.48 -4.71 1.35
N LYS A 233 1.77 -4.69 1.64
CA LYS A 233 2.31 -5.34 2.85
C LYS A 233 2.13 -4.46 4.08
N ALA A 234 2.65 -3.23 4.06
CA ALA A 234 2.60 -2.37 5.22
C ALA A 234 1.19 -1.83 5.49
N GLY A 235 0.55 -1.23 4.48
CA GLY A 235 -0.75 -0.60 4.64
C GLY A 235 -1.86 -1.60 4.99
N ASN A 236 -1.99 -2.69 4.23
CA ASN A 236 -3.02 -3.71 4.53
C ASN A 236 -2.76 -4.43 5.86
N LYS A 237 -1.48 -4.67 6.22
CA LYS A 237 -1.17 -5.27 7.52
C LYS A 237 -1.57 -4.37 8.67
N LEU A 238 -1.27 -3.09 8.60
CA LEU A 238 -1.66 -2.11 9.60
C LEU A 238 -3.19 -2.03 9.70
N GLU A 239 -3.90 -1.99 8.58
CA GLU A 239 -5.36 -2.05 8.54
C GLU A 239 -5.88 -3.33 9.22
N GLN A 240 -5.28 -4.49 8.91
CA GLN A 240 -5.65 -5.77 9.51
C GLN A 240 -5.46 -5.77 11.04
N VAL A 241 -4.35 -5.22 11.54
CA VAL A 241 -4.07 -5.11 12.98
C VAL A 241 -5.12 -4.25 13.67
N MET A 242 -5.41 -3.07 13.13
CA MET A 242 -6.46 -2.19 13.66
C MET A 242 -7.85 -2.85 13.61
N ARG A 243 -8.14 -3.62 12.56
CA ARG A 243 -9.40 -4.33 12.37
C ARG A 243 -9.57 -5.51 13.33
N SER A 244 -8.54 -6.32 13.51
CA SER A 244 -8.62 -7.54 14.34
C SER A 244 -8.98 -7.24 15.79
N ALA A 245 -8.60 -6.07 16.30
CA ALA A 245 -8.96 -5.61 17.64
C ALA A 245 -10.44 -5.21 17.78
N THR A 246 -11.21 -5.16 16.69
CA THR A 246 -12.53 -4.50 16.67
C THR A 246 -13.69 -5.38 16.24
N GLY A 247 -13.44 -6.46 15.51
CA GLY A 247 -14.49 -7.30 14.91
C GLY A 247 -15.27 -6.66 13.76
N LEU A 248 -14.87 -5.47 13.30
CA LEU A 248 -15.51 -4.77 12.19
C LEU A 248 -15.03 -5.31 10.84
N SER A 249 -15.89 -5.16 9.82
CA SER A 249 -15.49 -5.42 8.43
C SER A 249 -14.54 -4.34 7.91
N ARG A 250 -13.79 -4.65 6.86
CA ARG A 250 -12.89 -3.70 6.20
C ARG A 250 -13.60 -2.39 5.81
N GLN A 251 -14.79 -2.49 5.21
CA GLN A 251 -15.58 -1.32 4.80
C GLN A 251 -15.95 -0.43 5.98
N GLN A 252 -16.33 -1.03 7.13
CA GLN A 252 -16.69 -0.30 8.34
C GLN A 252 -15.49 0.45 8.93
N ILE A 253 -14.32 -0.18 8.98
CA ILE A 253 -13.08 0.44 9.46
C ILE A 253 -12.70 1.63 8.57
N ILE A 254 -12.70 1.45 7.25
CA ILE A 254 -12.33 2.53 6.34
C ILE A 254 -13.29 3.72 6.44
N ILE A 255 -14.59 3.49 6.65
CA ILE A 255 -15.56 4.56 6.89
C ILE A 255 -15.18 5.36 8.15
N LEU A 256 -14.86 4.70 9.25
CA LEU A 256 -14.49 5.35 10.50
C LEU A 256 -13.18 6.14 10.35
N LEU A 257 -12.16 5.51 9.74
CA LEU A 257 -10.86 6.14 9.48
C LEU A 257 -10.98 7.35 8.55
N LEU A 258 -11.79 7.24 7.50
CA LEU A 258 -12.03 8.34 6.56
C LEU A 258 -12.69 9.53 7.25
N ILE A 259 -13.73 9.30 8.07
CA ILE A 259 -14.39 10.38 8.82
C ILE A 259 -13.41 11.02 9.83
N PHE A 260 -12.62 10.20 10.52
CA PHE A 260 -11.65 10.70 11.50
C PHE A 260 -10.48 11.42 10.82
N GLY A 261 -9.91 10.88 9.74
CA GLY A 261 -8.74 11.45 9.08
C GLY A 261 -9.04 12.69 8.22
N GLU A 262 -10.20 12.69 7.53
CA GLU A 262 -10.52 13.70 6.51
C GLU A 262 -11.84 14.45 6.77
N GLY A 263 -12.56 14.10 7.82
CA GLY A 263 -13.83 14.74 8.16
C GLY A 263 -13.66 16.10 8.81
N GLU A 264 -14.71 16.90 8.76
CA GLU A 264 -14.80 18.17 9.45
C GLU A 264 -14.67 17.92 10.98
N ASN A 265 -13.72 18.61 11.61
CA ASN A 265 -13.36 18.44 13.03
C ASN A 265 -13.11 16.98 13.43
N HIS A 266 -12.53 16.18 12.51
CA HIS A 266 -12.24 14.76 12.71
C HIS A 266 -13.45 13.90 13.16
N SER A 267 -14.66 14.34 12.85
CA SER A 267 -15.87 13.69 13.38
C SER A 267 -17.04 13.61 12.41
N LYS A 268 -17.04 14.40 11.32
CA LYS A 268 -18.23 14.57 10.49
C LYS A 268 -17.86 14.62 9.01
N MET A 269 -18.63 13.94 8.15
CA MET A 269 -18.42 13.95 6.71
C MET A 269 -19.72 13.79 5.93
N ALA A 270 -19.83 14.44 4.76
CA ALA A 270 -20.92 14.23 3.84
C ALA A 270 -20.95 12.77 3.37
N ARG A 271 -22.12 12.13 3.44
CA ARG A 271 -22.28 10.72 3.05
C ARG A 271 -21.81 10.45 1.61
N LYS A 272 -22.12 11.37 0.68
CA LYS A 272 -21.71 11.27 -0.73
C LYS A 272 -20.18 11.19 -0.87
N ARG A 273 -19.42 11.95 -0.04
CA ARG A 273 -17.96 11.89 -0.05
C ARG A 273 -17.44 10.51 0.38
N ILE A 274 -18.06 9.92 1.42
CA ILE A 274 -17.74 8.55 1.86
C ILE A 274 -18.04 7.53 0.73
N GLU A 275 -19.20 7.64 0.09
CA GLU A 275 -19.59 6.75 -1.01
C GLU A 275 -18.63 6.87 -2.20
N THR A 276 -18.21 8.07 -2.57
CA THR A 276 -17.24 8.30 -3.64
C THR A 276 -15.87 7.70 -3.30
N ALA A 277 -15.35 7.97 -2.09
CA ALA A 277 -14.05 7.46 -1.67
C ALA A 277 -14.02 5.93 -1.63
N LEU A 278 -14.99 5.29 -0.96
CA LEU A 278 -15.04 3.83 -0.87
C LEU A 278 -15.34 3.17 -2.21
N GLY A 279 -16.16 3.79 -3.05
CA GLY A 279 -16.42 3.32 -4.42
C GLY A 279 -15.14 3.28 -5.24
N SER A 280 -14.32 4.33 -5.16
CA SER A 280 -13.01 4.39 -5.81
C SER A 280 -12.00 3.42 -5.17
N TRP A 281 -11.89 3.39 -3.83
CA TRP A 281 -10.84 2.62 -3.14
C TRP A 281 -11.07 1.12 -3.11
N LEU A 282 -12.34 0.68 -2.99
CA LEU A 282 -12.70 -0.73 -2.81
C LEU A 282 -13.49 -1.33 -3.98
N GLU A 283 -13.79 -0.56 -5.01
CA GLU A 283 -14.63 -0.96 -6.15
C GLU A 283 -16.00 -1.53 -5.72
N ILE A 284 -16.59 -0.95 -4.68
CA ILE A 284 -17.87 -1.36 -4.12
C ILE A 284 -18.99 -0.39 -4.51
N THR A 285 -20.21 -0.92 -4.56
CA THR A 285 -21.40 -0.11 -4.92
C THR A 285 -21.80 0.83 -3.77
N SER A 286 -22.43 1.96 -4.11
CA SER A 286 -23.04 2.88 -3.12
C SER A 286 -24.04 2.16 -2.21
N SER A 287 -24.70 1.09 -2.68
CA SER A 287 -25.57 0.26 -1.87
C SER A 287 -24.79 -0.48 -0.76
N SER A 288 -23.63 -1.04 -1.09
CA SER A 288 -22.74 -1.70 -0.11
C SER A 288 -22.23 -0.71 0.94
N VAL A 289 -21.80 0.49 0.51
CA VAL A 289 -21.37 1.56 1.42
C VAL A 289 -22.52 1.98 2.35
N SER A 290 -23.70 2.20 1.77
CA SER A 290 -24.91 2.56 2.52
C SER A 290 -25.29 1.51 3.57
N LYS A 291 -25.11 0.22 3.25
CA LYS A 291 -25.33 -0.89 4.19
C LYS A 291 -24.30 -0.86 5.32
N ALA A 292 -23.04 -0.63 5.02
CA ALA A 292 -21.96 -0.53 6.02
C ALA A 292 -22.19 0.68 6.95
N ILE A 293 -22.54 1.86 6.42
CA ILE A 293 -22.89 3.03 7.25
C ILE A 293 -24.07 2.71 8.17
N ARG A 294 -25.15 2.14 7.64
CA ARG A 294 -26.33 1.78 8.45
C ARG A 294 -26.00 0.79 9.57
N SER A 295 -25.17 -0.21 9.31
CA SER A 295 -24.76 -1.16 10.35
C SER A 295 -24.01 -0.48 11.50
N LEU A 296 -23.20 0.54 11.20
CA LEU A 296 -22.49 1.34 12.23
C LEU A 296 -23.41 2.28 13.02
N THR A 297 -24.63 2.55 12.52
CA THR A 297 -25.64 3.40 13.22
C THR A 297 -26.66 2.61 14.04
N THR A 298 -26.63 1.27 14.01
CA THR A 298 -27.56 0.45 14.80
C THR A 298 -27.39 0.69 16.31
N SER A 299 -28.44 0.47 17.08
CA SER A 299 -28.40 0.63 18.55
C SER A 299 -27.32 -0.26 19.21
N GLU A 300 -27.01 -1.41 18.62
CA GLU A 300 -26.01 -2.33 19.09
C GLU A 300 -24.58 -1.74 18.89
N MET A 301 -24.27 -1.24 17.71
CA MET A 301 -22.98 -0.62 17.41
C MET A 301 -22.92 0.81 17.91
N GLY A 302 -23.79 1.67 17.45
CA GLY A 302 -23.90 3.07 17.87
C GLY A 302 -22.66 3.92 17.67
N LEU A 303 -21.83 3.58 16.64
CA LEU A 303 -20.56 4.28 16.38
C LEU A 303 -20.76 5.53 15.52
N LEU A 304 -21.80 5.55 14.70
CA LEU A 304 -22.15 6.66 13.83
C LEU A 304 -23.58 7.13 14.07
N SER A 305 -23.82 8.40 13.76
CA SER A 305 -25.16 8.98 13.56
C SER A 305 -25.29 9.55 12.14
N ILE A 306 -26.52 9.60 11.63
CA ILE A 306 -26.82 10.21 10.34
C ILE A 306 -27.74 11.39 10.59
N ASN A 307 -27.34 12.57 10.14
CA ASN A 307 -28.11 13.80 10.27
C ASN A 307 -28.41 14.39 8.89
N GLU A 308 -29.46 15.17 8.76
CA GLU A 308 -29.69 15.98 7.57
C GLU A 308 -28.71 17.17 7.58
N SER A 309 -28.19 17.52 6.40
CA SER A 309 -27.32 18.69 6.30
C SER A 309 -28.11 19.96 6.58
N PRO A 310 -27.64 20.86 7.44
CA PRO A 310 -28.28 22.14 7.69
C PRO A 310 -28.41 23.02 6.44
N GLU A 311 -27.51 22.81 5.47
CA GLU A 311 -27.41 23.60 4.24
C GLU A 311 -28.24 23.04 3.08
N SER A 312 -28.57 21.75 3.14
CA SER A 312 -29.33 21.05 2.11
C SER A 312 -30.12 19.90 2.72
N GLY A 313 -31.43 20.04 2.82
CA GLY A 313 -32.32 18.98 3.31
C GLY A 313 -32.33 17.67 2.50
N ARG A 314 -31.57 17.61 1.41
CA ARG A 314 -31.36 16.40 0.59
C ARG A 314 -30.03 15.72 0.88
N GLU A 315 -29.06 16.43 1.46
CA GLU A 315 -27.74 15.90 1.75
C GLU A 315 -27.68 15.35 3.18
N LYS A 316 -27.16 14.13 3.31
CA LYS A 316 -26.98 13.48 4.60
C LYS A 316 -25.53 13.57 5.03
N THR A 317 -25.35 13.91 6.30
CA THR A 317 -24.06 13.94 6.98
C THR A 317 -23.96 12.75 7.90
N VAL A 318 -22.81 12.10 7.91
CA VAL A 318 -22.45 11.01 8.81
C VAL A 318 -21.49 11.57 9.86
N GLN A 319 -21.78 11.28 11.12
CA GLN A 319 -21.01 11.83 12.25
C GLN A 319 -20.65 10.73 13.24
N LEU A 320 -19.42 10.77 13.76
CA LEU A 320 -18.99 9.94 14.87
C LEU A 320 -19.80 10.29 16.12
N THR A 321 -20.25 9.27 16.84
CA THR A 321 -20.77 9.43 18.19
C THR A 321 -19.60 9.50 19.19
N ALA A 322 -19.85 9.83 20.47
CA ALA A 322 -18.84 9.72 21.52
C ALA A 322 -18.26 8.30 21.58
N LYS A 323 -19.12 7.27 21.52
CA LYS A 323 -18.71 5.85 21.45
C LYS A 323 -17.86 5.56 20.21
N GLY A 324 -18.18 6.19 19.07
CA GLY A 324 -17.39 6.07 17.83
C GLY A 324 -15.99 6.69 17.97
N GLY A 325 -15.87 7.84 18.63
CA GLY A 325 -14.58 8.46 18.95
C GLY A 325 -13.71 7.57 19.83
N GLU A 326 -14.23 7.11 20.96
CA GLU A 326 -13.53 6.18 21.86
C GLU A 326 -13.12 4.87 21.15
N PHE A 327 -13.95 4.42 20.21
CA PHE A 327 -13.66 3.22 19.42
C PHE A 327 -12.46 3.43 18.49
N ILE A 328 -12.39 4.59 17.81
CA ILE A 328 -11.27 4.95 16.95
C ILE A 328 -9.98 5.10 17.77
N GLU A 329 -10.05 5.71 18.95
CA GLU A 329 -8.88 5.83 19.84
C GLU A 329 -8.30 4.46 20.20
N ARG A 330 -9.14 3.49 20.56
CA ARG A 330 -8.68 2.11 20.84
C ARG A 330 -8.11 1.43 19.59
N MET A 331 -8.71 1.63 18.45
CA MET A 331 -8.24 1.09 17.18
C MET A 331 -6.88 1.69 16.81
N ASN A 332 -6.72 3.00 16.94
CA ASN A 332 -5.45 3.69 16.70
C ASN A 332 -4.38 3.22 17.67
N ALA A 333 -4.70 3.01 18.95
CA ALA A 333 -3.77 2.47 19.94
C ALA A 333 -3.20 1.11 19.50
N SER A 334 -4.00 0.25 18.88
CA SER A 334 -3.52 -1.02 18.32
C SER A 334 -2.56 -0.81 17.14
N GLY A 335 -2.85 0.16 16.27
CA GLY A 335 -1.97 0.54 15.17
C GLY A 335 -0.65 1.12 15.65
N VAL A 336 -0.69 1.99 16.66
CA VAL A 336 0.50 2.58 17.30
C VAL A 336 1.36 1.50 17.94
N ALA A 337 0.76 0.58 18.70
CA ALA A 337 1.47 -0.53 19.32
C ALA A 337 2.18 -1.41 18.29
N TYR A 338 1.54 -1.63 17.13
CA TYR A 338 2.16 -2.37 16.03
C TYR A 338 3.33 -1.58 15.42
N LEU A 339 3.14 -0.29 15.16
CA LEU A 339 4.18 0.57 14.60
C LEU A 339 5.36 0.82 15.56
N GLN A 340 5.17 0.62 16.86
CA GLN A 340 6.28 0.63 17.79
C GLN A 340 7.34 -0.41 17.40
N GLY A 341 6.93 -1.59 16.93
CA GLY A 341 7.85 -2.61 16.41
C GLY A 341 8.65 -2.17 15.16
N LEU A 342 8.12 -1.25 14.34
CA LEU A 342 8.87 -0.58 13.28
C LEU A 342 9.86 0.44 13.86
N VAL A 343 9.38 1.32 14.76
CA VAL A 343 10.18 2.38 15.38
C VAL A 343 11.38 1.81 16.13
N ASP A 344 11.20 0.67 16.82
CA ASP A 344 12.28 0.01 17.58
C ASP A 344 13.42 -0.51 16.70
N GLN A 345 13.17 -0.72 15.40
CA GLN A 345 14.15 -1.17 14.42
C GLN A 345 14.79 -0.03 13.61
N LEU A 346 14.42 1.22 13.87
CA LEU A 346 14.94 2.41 13.20
C LEU A 346 15.82 3.23 14.15
N SER A 347 16.86 3.84 13.62
CA SER A 347 17.62 4.89 14.33
C SER A 347 16.82 6.19 14.37
N ASP A 348 17.21 7.15 15.21
CA ASP A 348 16.54 8.45 15.30
C ASP A 348 16.64 9.23 13.98
N ASP A 349 17.75 9.12 13.26
CA ASP A 349 17.90 9.69 11.91
C ASP A 349 16.93 9.02 10.94
N GLU A 350 16.80 7.70 10.97
CA GLU A 350 15.86 6.96 10.11
C GLU A 350 14.39 7.31 10.41
N ILE A 351 14.02 7.50 11.68
CA ILE A 351 12.68 7.96 12.06
C ILE A 351 12.39 9.34 11.45
N ALA A 352 13.34 10.26 11.56
CA ALA A 352 13.22 11.59 10.96
C ALA A 352 13.13 11.54 9.43
N MET A 353 13.91 10.65 8.78
CA MET A 353 13.82 10.39 7.35
C MET A 353 12.46 9.83 6.94
N VAL A 354 11.94 8.83 7.67
CA VAL A 354 10.60 8.24 7.38
C VAL A 354 9.52 9.31 7.42
N ALA A 355 9.51 10.12 8.48
CA ALA A 355 8.52 11.18 8.62
C ALA A 355 8.64 12.22 7.50
N HIS A 356 9.84 12.67 7.18
CA HIS A 356 10.08 13.60 6.08
C HIS A 356 9.59 13.03 4.73
N ILE A 357 10.04 11.84 4.37
CA ILE A 357 9.73 11.23 3.07
C ILE A 357 8.24 10.93 2.93
N PHE A 358 7.59 10.42 3.97
CA PHE A 358 6.15 10.11 3.90
C PHE A 358 5.28 11.36 3.88
N SER A 359 5.67 12.43 4.61
CA SER A 359 5.01 13.72 4.51
C SER A 359 5.15 14.28 3.09
N ARG A 360 6.37 14.33 2.56
CA ARG A 360 6.64 14.77 1.17
C ARG A 360 5.88 13.97 0.14
N THR A 361 5.82 12.63 0.31
CA THR A 361 5.04 11.77 -0.59
C THR A 361 3.57 12.17 -0.60
N ASN A 362 2.97 12.38 0.57
CA ASN A 362 1.58 12.81 0.68
C ASN A 362 1.35 14.16 0.00
N ASP A 363 2.22 15.16 0.24
CA ASP A 363 2.13 16.48 -0.36
C ASP A 363 2.24 16.45 -1.91
N ILE A 364 3.21 15.67 -2.42
CA ILE A 364 3.38 15.48 -3.86
C ILE A 364 2.13 14.86 -4.48
N PHE A 365 1.59 13.81 -3.88
CA PHE A 365 0.41 13.15 -4.40
C PHE A 365 -0.90 13.94 -4.22
N GLU A 366 -0.93 15.01 -3.41
CA GLU A 366 -2.05 15.96 -3.44
C GLU A 366 -2.20 16.64 -4.81
N SER A 367 -1.08 16.95 -5.47
CA SER A 367 -1.03 17.54 -6.80
C SER A 367 -0.99 16.53 -7.95
N TYR A 368 -1.33 15.24 -7.69
CA TYR A 368 -1.27 14.20 -8.69
C TYR A 368 -2.17 14.49 -9.90
N PRO A 369 -1.61 14.56 -11.13
CA PRO A 369 -2.37 15.00 -12.29
C PRO A 369 -3.39 13.99 -12.83
N GLY A 370 -3.40 12.78 -12.27
CA GLY A 370 -4.22 11.67 -12.74
C GLY A 370 -3.37 10.53 -13.35
N PRO A 371 -4.02 9.43 -13.76
CA PRO A 371 -3.31 8.27 -14.28
C PRO A 371 -2.48 8.61 -15.52
N PHE A 372 -1.20 8.25 -15.51
CA PHE A 372 -0.32 8.32 -16.67
C PHE A 372 -0.70 7.19 -17.63
N ARG A 373 -1.40 7.53 -18.70
CA ARG A 373 -1.79 6.58 -19.75
C ARG A 373 -0.99 6.96 -21.00
N ALA A 374 0.08 6.21 -21.30
CA ALA A 374 0.95 6.39 -22.47
C ALA A 374 0.37 5.66 -23.68
#